data_104967721a3acbf3d7692c0d3e2c0d6b
#
_entry.id   104967721a3acbf3d7692c0d3e2c0d6b
#
_cell.length_a   1.000
_cell.length_b   1.000
_cell.length_c   1.000
_cell.angle_alpha   90.00
_cell.angle_beta   90.00
_cell.angle_gamma   90.00
#
_symmetry.space_group_name_H-M   'P 1'
#
loop_
_entity.id
_entity.type
_entity.pdbx_description
1 polymer ?
#
loop_
_entity_poly.entity_id
_entity_poly.type
_entity_poly.pdbx_seq_one_letter_code
_entity_poly.pdbx_strand_id
1 'polypeptide(L)'
;MFKYFHIIILSCAVFLNPLAADEIKDGLYEEFFENKSPKFEITYKNGKKNGKEKFWYENGQIKMESDFKDGKEHGYWKQWYENGQIKLKVEYKDGKENGLWEQWFDNGQQKSKSSWIDGTKDGYEWIWNKEGQLISKDLYQNGKIIK
;
A
#
# COMPACT_ATOMS: atom_id res chain seq x y z
N MET A 1 28.37 -17.70 -6.99
CA MET A 1 28.92 -16.36 -6.71
C MET A 1 27.99 -15.37 -7.40
N PHE A 2 26.95 -14.92 -6.70
CA PHE A 2 25.94 -14.00 -7.24
C PHE A 2 26.40 -12.57 -7.02
N LYS A 3 26.69 -11.83 -8.10
CA LYS A 3 27.00 -10.40 -8.06
C LYS A 3 25.69 -9.61 -7.90
N TYR A 4 25.49 -9.03 -6.73
CA TYR A 4 24.47 -8.01 -6.52
C TYR A 4 24.90 -6.73 -7.23
N PHE A 5 24.21 -6.37 -8.30
CA PHE A 5 24.34 -5.04 -8.89
C PHE A 5 23.46 -4.07 -8.11
N HIS A 6 24.08 -3.28 -7.26
CA HIS A 6 23.44 -2.11 -6.64
C HIS A 6 23.36 -1.02 -7.70
N ILE A 7 22.19 -0.77 -8.22
CA ILE A 7 21.94 0.42 -9.04
C ILE A 7 21.51 1.53 -8.10
N ILE A 8 22.45 2.41 -7.75
CA ILE A 8 22.17 3.66 -7.05
C ILE A 8 21.60 4.62 -8.10
N ILE A 9 20.30 4.84 -8.09
CA ILE A 9 19.68 5.90 -8.87
C ILE A 9 19.75 7.19 -8.08
N LEU A 10 20.68 8.08 -8.45
CA LEU A 10 20.76 9.44 -7.93
C LEU A 10 19.45 10.18 -8.25
N SER A 11 18.89 10.85 -7.25
CA SER A 11 17.72 11.70 -7.40
C SER A 11 17.97 12.80 -8.42
N CYS A 12 17.33 12.71 -9.58
CA CYS A 12 17.17 13.83 -10.48
C CYS A 12 15.70 13.96 -10.84
N ALA A 13 15.14 15.15 -10.64
CA ALA A 13 13.83 15.52 -11.13
C ALA A 13 13.81 15.27 -12.64
N VAL A 14 13.09 14.24 -13.08
CA VAL A 14 13.00 13.90 -14.49
C VAL A 14 12.03 14.85 -15.14
N PHE A 15 12.58 15.84 -15.84
CA PHE A 15 11.88 16.48 -16.94
C PHE A 15 11.57 15.41 -17.99
N LEU A 16 10.29 15.24 -18.28
CA LEU A 16 9.77 14.35 -19.31
C LEU A 16 10.41 14.69 -20.67
N ASN A 17 11.39 13.90 -21.07
CA ASN A 17 11.83 13.82 -22.44
C ASN A 17 11.23 12.54 -23.03
N PRO A 18 10.41 12.58 -24.10
CA PRO A 18 9.72 11.40 -24.64
C PRO A 18 10.63 10.58 -25.58
N LEU A 19 11.89 10.34 -25.21
CA LEU A 19 12.80 9.53 -25.99
C LEU A 19 13.40 8.44 -25.08
N ALA A 20 12.96 7.20 -25.33
CA ALA A 20 13.32 5.95 -24.67
C ALA A 20 12.87 5.87 -23.21
N ALA A 21 11.69 5.30 -22.98
CA ALA A 21 11.41 4.64 -21.72
C ALA A 21 12.44 3.50 -21.59
N ASP A 22 13.46 3.69 -20.74
CA ASP A 22 14.34 2.59 -20.36
C ASP A 22 13.45 1.49 -19.83
N GLU A 23 13.49 0.32 -20.48
CA GLU A 23 12.73 -0.84 -20.01
C GLU A 23 13.13 -1.12 -18.56
N ILE A 24 12.14 -1.11 -17.66
CA ILE A 24 12.38 -1.46 -16.25
C ILE A 24 12.88 -2.91 -16.24
N LYS A 25 14.12 -3.10 -15.80
CA LYS A 25 14.75 -4.41 -15.71
C LYS A 25 14.17 -5.18 -14.52
N ASP A 26 14.13 -6.50 -14.65
CA ASP A 26 13.75 -7.37 -13.55
C ASP A 26 14.74 -7.25 -12.38
N GLY A 27 14.25 -7.25 -11.17
CA GLY A 27 15.06 -7.21 -9.97
C GLY A 27 14.46 -6.36 -8.86
N LEU A 28 15.23 -6.21 -7.79
CA LEU A 28 14.93 -5.38 -6.64
C LEU A 28 15.48 -3.96 -6.88
N TYR A 29 14.62 -2.97 -6.71
CA TYR A 29 14.94 -1.56 -6.71
C TYR A 29 14.85 -1.02 -5.30
N GLU A 30 15.90 -0.36 -4.84
CA GLU A 30 16.02 0.17 -3.47
C GLU A 30 16.50 1.61 -3.52
N GLU A 31 16.01 2.42 -2.59
CA GLU A 31 16.54 3.74 -2.30
C GLU A 31 16.70 3.90 -0.78
N PHE A 32 17.67 4.68 -0.37
CA PHE A 32 17.98 4.94 1.03
C PHE A 32 17.88 6.44 1.32
N PHE A 33 17.53 6.77 2.54
CA PHE A 33 17.63 8.13 3.06
C PHE A 33 19.10 8.54 3.25
N GLU A 34 19.37 9.82 3.50
CA GLU A 34 20.72 10.33 3.77
C GLU A 34 21.37 9.66 4.99
N ASN A 35 20.55 9.30 5.99
CA ASN A 35 20.97 8.56 7.18
C ASN A 35 21.23 7.06 6.92
N LYS A 36 21.16 6.60 5.66
CA LYS A 36 21.33 5.21 5.19
C LYS A 36 20.22 4.23 5.63
N SER A 37 19.14 4.70 6.25
CA SER A 37 17.96 3.85 6.44
C SER A 37 17.26 3.61 5.11
N PRO A 38 16.58 2.47 4.91
CA PRO A 38 15.85 2.21 3.69
C PRO A 38 14.71 3.21 3.52
N LYS A 39 14.47 3.66 2.29
CA LYS A 39 13.39 4.56 1.92
C LYS A 39 12.30 3.84 1.17
N PHE A 40 12.67 3.01 0.19
CA PHE A 40 11.76 2.06 -0.45
C PHE A 40 12.48 0.83 -0.99
N GLU A 41 11.70 -0.23 -1.17
CA GLU A 41 12.03 -1.46 -1.90
C GLU A 41 10.88 -1.79 -2.84
N ILE A 42 11.17 -2.10 -4.12
CA ILE A 42 10.18 -2.50 -5.11
C ILE A 42 10.78 -3.61 -5.97
N THR A 43 10.07 -4.72 -6.12
CA THR A 43 10.50 -5.81 -6.99
C THR A 43 9.75 -5.79 -8.32
N TYR A 44 10.51 -5.93 -9.43
CA TYR A 44 9.98 -6.05 -10.78
C TYR A 44 10.28 -7.41 -11.39
N LYS A 45 9.33 -7.91 -12.18
CA LYS A 45 9.47 -9.10 -13.01
C LYS A 45 8.73 -8.88 -14.34
N ASN A 46 9.40 -9.15 -15.46
CA ASN A 46 8.90 -8.87 -16.81
C ASN A 46 8.44 -7.40 -16.97
N GLY A 47 9.22 -6.45 -16.42
CA GLY A 47 8.92 -5.01 -16.44
C GLY A 47 7.70 -4.58 -15.61
N LYS A 48 7.11 -5.46 -14.80
CA LYS A 48 5.94 -5.18 -13.95
C LYS A 48 6.28 -5.38 -12.49
N LYS A 49 5.64 -4.60 -11.60
CA LYS A 49 5.73 -4.86 -10.17
C LYS A 49 5.27 -6.27 -9.86
N ASN A 50 6.06 -7.04 -9.11
CA ASN A 50 5.78 -8.42 -8.77
C ASN A 50 6.47 -8.77 -7.44
N GLY A 51 5.69 -9.10 -6.43
CA GLY A 51 6.16 -9.28 -5.06
C GLY A 51 5.83 -8.10 -4.17
N LYS A 52 6.64 -7.87 -3.15
CA LYS A 52 6.39 -6.81 -2.17
C LYS A 52 6.97 -5.47 -2.62
N GLU A 53 6.19 -4.42 -2.37
CA GLU A 53 6.62 -3.04 -2.39
C GLU A 53 6.59 -2.53 -0.94
N LYS A 54 7.65 -1.88 -0.48
CA LYS A 54 7.74 -1.34 0.87
C LYS A 54 8.29 0.07 0.85
N PHE A 55 7.75 0.90 1.73
CA PHE A 55 8.26 2.24 2.02
C PHE A 55 8.47 2.39 3.51
N TRP A 56 9.43 3.20 3.88
CA TRP A 56 9.75 3.51 5.28
C TRP A 56 9.70 5.01 5.53
N TYR A 57 9.49 5.36 6.77
CA TYR A 57 9.78 6.69 7.30
C TYR A 57 11.27 6.83 7.55
N GLU A 58 11.76 8.06 7.63
CA GLU A 58 13.18 8.33 7.89
C GLU A 58 13.65 7.83 9.27
N ASN A 59 12.72 7.69 10.24
CA ASN A 59 12.97 7.08 11.54
C ASN A 59 13.15 5.53 11.49
N GLY A 60 13.10 4.93 10.29
CA GLY A 60 13.26 3.49 10.05
C GLY A 60 11.99 2.65 10.23
N GLN A 61 10.89 3.24 10.66
CA GLN A 61 9.63 2.52 10.77
C GLN A 61 8.98 2.34 9.39
N ILE A 62 8.30 1.19 9.20
CA ILE A 62 7.56 0.94 7.97
C ILE A 62 6.41 1.95 7.82
N LYS A 63 6.28 2.51 6.61
CA LYS A 63 5.25 3.47 6.25
C LYS A 63 4.14 2.82 5.45
N MET A 64 4.53 1.94 4.50
CA MET A 64 3.59 1.25 3.63
C MET A 64 4.18 -0.10 3.19
N GLU A 65 3.33 -1.09 3.05
CA GLU A 65 3.63 -2.38 2.41
C GLU A 65 2.47 -2.75 1.50
N SER A 66 2.76 -3.21 0.30
CA SER A 66 1.78 -3.75 -0.64
C SER A 66 2.33 -4.96 -1.37
N ASP A 67 1.42 -5.87 -1.73
CA ASP A 67 1.73 -7.04 -2.53
C ASP A 67 1.26 -6.83 -3.97
N PHE A 68 2.13 -7.15 -4.94
CA PHE A 68 1.85 -7.05 -6.36
C PHE A 68 2.01 -8.39 -7.07
N LYS A 69 1.16 -8.62 -8.06
CA LYS A 69 1.25 -9.72 -9.00
C LYS A 69 0.99 -9.18 -10.41
N ASP A 70 1.97 -9.35 -11.30
CA ASP A 70 1.89 -8.94 -12.70
C ASP A 70 1.47 -7.48 -12.89
N GLY A 71 1.94 -6.57 -12.01
CA GLY A 71 1.69 -5.14 -12.03
C GLY A 71 0.40 -4.69 -11.36
N LYS A 72 -0.39 -5.62 -10.77
CA LYS A 72 -1.63 -5.31 -10.06
C LYS A 72 -1.49 -5.61 -8.59
N GLU A 73 -2.14 -4.82 -7.74
CA GLU A 73 -2.25 -5.12 -6.31
C GLU A 73 -2.94 -6.47 -6.12
N HIS A 74 -2.34 -7.35 -5.29
CA HIS A 74 -2.84 -8.69 -5.03
C HIS A 74 -2.40 -9.15 -3.64
N GLY A 75 -3.31 -9.24 -2.70
CA GLY A 75 -3.03 -9.50 -1.29
C GLY A 75 -3.28 -8.24 -0.46
N TYR A 76 -2.42 -7.96 0.52
CA TYR A 76 -2.63 -6.86 1.43
C TYR A 76 -1.89 -5.59 0.99
N TRP A 77 -2.60 -4.46 1.12
CA TRP A 77 -2.04 -3.12 1.14
C TRP A 77 -2.18 -2.58 2.57
N LYS A 78 -1.08 -2.18 3.19
CA LYS A 78 -1.03 -1.71 4.58
C LYS A 78 -0.30 -0.39 4.67
N GLN A 79 -0.75 0.47 5.54
CA GLN A 79 -0.12 1.75 5.87
C GLN A 79 -0.03 1.91 7.38
N TRP A 80 1.04 2.52 7.85
CA TRP A 80 1.28 2.81 9.26
C TRP A 80 1.46 4.31 9.46
N TYR A 81 1.16 4.75 10.65
CA TYR A 81 1.57 6.05 11.15
C TYR A 81 3.05 6.05 11.50
N GLU A 82 3.63 7.26 11.62
CA GLU A 82 5.05 7.41 12.00
C GLU A 82 5.34 6.93 13.43
N ASN A 83 4.32 6.78 14.28
CA ASN A 83 4.42 6.16 15.59
C ASN A 83 4.40 4.61 15.57
N GLY A 84 4.36 3.99 14.37
CA GLY A 84 4.37 2.54 14.16
C GLY A 84 3.00 1.86 14.26
N GLN A 85 1.96 2.59 14.61
CA GLN A 85 0.61 2.02 14.67
C GLN A 85 0.03 1.88 13.26
N ILE A 86 -0.75 0.81 13.03
CA ILE A 86 -1.43 0.62 11.76
C ILE A 86 -2.43 1.75 11.51
N LYS A 87 -2.47 2.25 10.27
CA LYS A 87 -3.37 3.31 9.82
C LYS A 87 -4.46 2.78 8.90
N LEU A 88 -4.07 1.88 7.99
CA LEU A 88 -4.95 1.33 6.97
C LEU A 88 -4.51 -0.09 6.61
N LYS A 89 -5.50 -0.96 6.38
CA LYS A 89 -5.31 -2.29 5.80
C LYS A 89 -6.44 -2.55 4.82
N VAL A 90 -6.05 -2.91 3.60
CA VAL A 90 -6.98 -3.24 2.51
C VAL A 90 -6.57 -4.57 1.92
N GLU A 91 -7.54 -5.37 1.54
CA GLU A 91 -7.32 -6.59 0.78
C GLU A 91 -7.64 -6.35 -0.70
N TYR A 92 -6.66 -6.69 -1.57
CA TYR A 92 -6.76 -6.54 -3.01
C TYR A 92 -6.74 -7.88 -3.72
N LYS A 93 -7.47 -7.97 -4.82
CA LYS A 93 -7.42 -9.06 -5.78
C LYS A 93 -7.42 -8.48 -7.19
N ASP A 94 -6.35 -8.74 -7.94
CA ASP A 94 -6.18 -8.33 -9.33
C ASP A 94 -6.42 -6.83 -9.58
N GLY A 95 -5.94 -5.97 -8.64
CA GLY A 95 -6.02 -4.51 -8.69
C GLY A 95 -7.34 -3.91 -8.20
N LYS A 96 -8.21 -4.72 -7.59
CA LYS A 96 -9.49 -4.26 -7.02
C LYS A 96 -9.57 -4.61 -5.55
N GLU A 97 -10.20 -3.73 -4.76
CA GLU A 97 -10.53 -4.02 -3.36
C GLU A 97 -11.44 -5.25 -3.32
N ASN A 98 -11.03 -6.28 -2.55
CA ASN A 98 -11.77 -7.52 -2.44
C ASN A 98 -11.52 -8.17 -1.09
N GLY A 99 -12.39 -7.94 -0.14
CA GLY A 99 -12.25 -8.32 1.26
C GLY A 99 -12.48 -7.17 2.20
N LEU A 100 -11.67 -7.05 3.25
CA LEU A 100 -11.83 -6.03 4.27
C LEU A 100 -11.02 -4.78 3.96
N TRP A 101 -11.67 -3.63 4.19
CA TRP A 101 -11.06 -2.32 4.30
C TRP A 101 -11.14 -1.87 5.76
N GLU A 102 -10.02 -1.69 6.42
CA GLU A 102 -9.94 -1.36 7.84
C GLU A 102 -9.06 -0.13 8.03
N GLN A 103 -9.54 0.86 8.79
CA GLN A 103 -8.80 2.07 9.16
C GLN A 103 -8.73 2.23 10.67
N TRP A 104 -7.66 2.84 11.14
CA TRP A 104 -7.42 3.15 12.55
C TRP A 104 -7.01 4.61 12.71
N PHE A 105 -7.27 5.15 13.86
CA PHE A 105 -6.72 6.42 14.32
C PHE A 105 -5.27 6.25 14.79
N ASP A 106 -4.58 7.37 14.95
CA ASP A 106 -3.21 7.45 15.44
C ASP A 106 -3.01 7.01 16.89
N ASN A 107 -4.10 6.86 17.66
CA ASN A 107 -4.14 6.28 19.00
C ASN A 107 -4.41 4.75 18.99
N GLY A 108 -4.50 4.11 17.82
CA GLY A 108 -4.74 2.68 17.64
C GLY A 108 -6.20 2.24 17.69
N GLN A 109 -7.13 3.14 18.00
CA GLN A 109 -8.55 2.84 17.96
C GLN A 109 -9.04 2.65 16.52
N GLN A 110 -9.92 1.68 16.29
CA GLN A 110 -10.53 1.46 14.98
C GLN A 110 -11.37 2.67 14.58
N LYS A 111 -11.16 3.15 13.35
CA LYS A 111 -11.88 4.28 12.78
C LYS A 111 -13.02 3.82 11.88
N SER A 112 -12.74 2.86 11.00
CA SER A 112 -13.77 2.28 10.13
C SER A 112 -13.40 0.85 9.75
N LYS A 113 -14.44 0.09 9.40
CA LYS A 113 -14.34 -1.25 8.82
C LYS A 113 -15.44 -1.43 7.81
N SER A 114 -15.12 -1.91 6.61
CA SER A 114 -16.10 -2.21 5.57
C SER A 114 -15.69 -3.42 4.75
N SER A 115 -16.66 -4.02 4.07
CA SER A 115 -16.46 -5.16 3.17
C SER A 115 -16.58 -4.71 1.72
N TRP A 116 -15.74 -5.27 0.86
CA TRP A 116 -15.64 -4.92 -0.55
C TRP A 116 -15.58 -6.16 -1.42
N ILE A 117 -16.23 -6.12 -2.58
CA ILE A 117 -16.22 -7.16 -3.61
C ILE A 117 -15.95 -6.48 -4.96
N ASP A 118 -14.86 -6.88 -5.62
CA ASP A 118 -14.46 -6.40 -6.95
C ASP A 118 -14.46 -4.85 -7.10
N GLY A 119 -13.97 -4.12 -6.09
CA GLY A 119 -13.88 -2.67 -6.06
C GLY A 119 -15.17 -1.96 -5.67
N THR A 120 -16.19 -2.71 -5.23
CA THR A 120 -17.47 -2.17 -4.83
C THR A 120 -17.77 -2.53 -3.38
N LYS A 121 -18.25 -1.54 -2.59
CA LYS A 121 -18.61 -1.78 -1.20
C LYS A 121 -19.84 -2.68 -1.14
N ASP A 122 -19.72 -3.83 -0.47
CA ASP A 122 -20.77 -4.82 -0.30
C ASP A 122 -20.66 -5.47 1.08
N GLY A 123 -21.72 -5.40 1.88
CA GLY A 123 -21.75 -5.79 3.28
C GLY A 123 -21.79 -4.59 4.22
N TYR A 124 -21.46 -4.82 5.48
CA TYR A 124 -21.54 -3.78 6.49
C TYR A 124 -20.35 -2.83 6.46
N GLU A 125 -20.64 -1.55 6.74
CA GLU A 125 -19.66 -0.55 7.16
C GLU A 125 -19.94 -0.15 8.61
N TRP A 126 -18.87 -0.07 9.41
CA TRP A 126 -18.88 0.45 10.76
C TRP A 126 -17.95 1.66 10.84
N ILE A 127 -18.37 2.69 11.54
CA ILE A 127 -17.57 3.89 11.78
C ILE A 127 -17.57 4.19 13.30
N TRP A 128 -16.38 4.47 13.84
CA TRP A 128 -16.17 4.81 15.24
C TRP A 128 -15.46 6.16 15.37
N ASN A 129 -15.65 6.82 16.51
CA ASN A 129 -14.88 8.00 16.91
C ASN A 129 -13.53 7.59 17.57
N LYS A 130 -12.70 8.60 17.91
CA LYS A 130 -11.38 8.39 18.54
C LYS A 130 -11.48 7.78 19.95
N GLU A 131 -12.61 7.87 20.59
CA GLU A 131 -12.93 7.28 21.90
C GLU A 131 -13.41 5.82 21.79
N GLY A 132 -13.51 5.27 20.56
CA GLY A 132 -13.94 3.90 20.29
C GLY A 132 -15.46 3.70 20.32
N GLN A 133 -16.25 4.77 20.37
CA GLN A 133 -17.70 4.70 20.34
C GLN A 133 -18.19 4.53 18.90
N LEU A 134 -19.13 3.63 18.67
CA LEU A 134 -19.75 3.41 17.35
C LEU A 134 -20.59 4.62 16.96
N ILE A 135 -20.31 5.22 15.80
CA ILE A 135 -21.03 6.35 15.23
C ILE A 135 -22.10 5.88 14.26
N SER A 136 -21.75 4.96 13.35
CA SER A 136 -22.70 4.39 12.38
C SER A 136 -22.39 2.93 12.07
N LYS A 137 -23.44 2.25 11.62
CA LYS A 137 -23.40 0.90 11.05
C LYS A 137 -24.40 0.86 9.89
N ASP A 138 -23.87 0.87 8.68
CA ASP A 138 -24.66 0.90 7.46
C ASP A 138 -24.46 -0.40 6.66
N LEU A 139 -25.51 -0.86 6.00
CA LEU A 139 -25.46 -2.03 5.13
C LEU A 139 -25.45 -1.56 3.67
N TYR A 140 -24.44 -2.02 2.93
CA TYR A 140 -24.26 -1.76 1.50
C TYR A 140 -24.56 -3.00 0.70
N GLN A 141 -25.14 -2.80 -0.48
CA GLN A 141 -25.28 -3.79 -1.52
C GLN A 141 -24.96 -3.14 -2.86
N ASN A 142 -23.99 -3.68 -3.60
CA ASN A 142 -23.54 -3.13 -4.88
C ASN A 142 -23.24 -1.61 -4.80
N GLY A 143 -22.57 -1.15 -3.75
CA GLY A 143 -22.16 0.23 -3.51
C GLY A 143 -23.25 1.18 -3.02
N LYS A 144 -24.50 0.71 -2.83
CA LYS A 144 -25.63 1.52 -2.35
C LYS A 144 -26.00 1.13 -0.92
N ILE A 145 -26.27 2.13 -0.08
CA ILE A 145 -26.82 1.91 1.26
C ILE A 145 -28.24 1.36 1.12
N ILE A 146 -28.50 0.24 1.82
CA ILE A 146 -29.83 -0.40 1.86
C ILE A 146 -30.43 -0.44 3.27
N LYS A 147 -29.63 -0.13 4.29
CA LYS A 147 -30.06 -0.02 5.69
C LYS A 147 -29.03 0.74 6.52
#